data_8310cc0715abeaf61b4d664a8fa368b3
#
_entry.id   8310cc0715abeaf61b4d664a8fa368b3
#
_cell.length_a   1.000
_cell.length_b   1.000
_cell.length_c   1.000
_cell.angle_alpha   90.00
_cell.angle_beta   90.00
_cell.angle_gamma   90.00
#
_symmetry.space_group_name_H-M   'P 1'
#
loop_
_entity.id
_entity.type
_entity.pdbx_description
1 polymer ?
#
loop_
_entity_poly.entity_id
_entity_poly.type
_entity_poly.pdbx_seq_one_letter_code
_entity_poly.pdbx_strand_id
1 'polypeptide(L)'
;ISFTLRHREGADGVAIAKSASGGELSRIMLALEVVATGADPVGTFVFDEVDAGVGGRSAVDVGLRLGRLGSTGQVLVVTHLPQVAAFGSQHVAVVRPAGADRAHIEVLADESRIEEITRMLAGLEGSQAGQAHAEELVQTARQMLTA
;
A
#
# COMPACT_ATOMS: atom_id res chain seq x y z
N ILE A 1 13.67 -15.52 21.33
CA ILE A 1 13.10 -14.15 21.25
C ILE A 1 11.61 -14.31 20.96
N SER A 2 10.75 -13.68 21.74
CA SER A 2 9.31 -13.61 21.49
C SER A 2 8.90 -12.15 21.36
N PHE A 3 8.10 -11.86 20.35
CA PHE A 3 7.53 -10.53 20.14
C PHE A 3 6.11 -10.49 20.72
N THR A 4 5.83 -9.45 21.50
CA THR A 4 4.51 -9.19 22.08
C THR A 4 4.01 -7.83 21.62
N LEU A 5 2.70 -7.74 21.33
CA LEU A 5 2.01 -6.51 21.00
C LEU A 5 1.28 -6.00 22.25
N ARG A 6 1.41 -4.70 22.53
CA ARG A 6 0.60 -3.98 23.52
C ARG A 6 -0.25 -2.95 22.78
N HIS A 7 -1.56 -3.10 22.86
CA HIS A 7 -2.48 -2.19 22.17
C HIS A 7 -2.60 -0.80 22.82
N ARG A 8 -2.17 -0.69 24.08
CA ARG A 8 -2.13 0.58 24.82
C ARG A 8 -1.08 0.50 25.92
N GLU A 9 -0.62 1.67 26.37
CA GLU A 9 0.29 1.78 27.48
C GLU A 9 -0.33 1.17 28.74
N GLY A 10 0.45 0.37 29.50
CA GLY A 10 0.00 -0.34 30.69
C GLY A 10 -0.79 -1.64 30.47
N ALA A 11 -1.12 -2.00 29.22
CA ALA A 11 -1.74 -3.30 28.94
C ALA A 11 -0.70 -4.43 28.94
N ASP A 12 -1.14 -5.65 29.26
CA ASP A 12 -0.31 -6.83 29.15
C ASP A 12 0.06 -7.08 27.66
N GLY A 13 1.32 -7.49 27.44
CA GLY A 13 1.78 -7.88 26.12
C GLY A 13 1.22 -9.22 25.72
N VAL A 14 0.54 -9.29 24.58
CA VAL A 14 0.02 -10.55 24.01
C VAL A 14 0.94 -10.96 22.85
N ALA A 15 1.20 -12.25 22.70
CA ALA A 15 2.00 -12.76 21.60
C ALA A 15 1.37 -12.32 20.25
N ILE A 16 2.18 -11.73 19.35
CA ILE A 16 1.72 -11.18 18.07
C ILE A 16 0.87 -12.18 17.28
N ALA A 17 1.29 -13.43 17.23
CA ALA A 17 0.58 -14.50 16.52
C ALA A 17 -0.85 -14.80 17.06
N LYS A 18 -1.20 -14.29 18.25
CA LYS A 18 -2.51 -14.54 18.88
C LYS A 18 -3.40 -13.29 18.93
N SER A 19 -2.84 -12.10 18.70
CA SER A 19 -3.55 -10.85 18.96
C SER A 19 -3.67 -9.94 17.74
N ALA A 20 -2.87 -10.16 16.70
CA ALA A 20 -2.87 -9.30 15.53
C ALA A 20 -3.81 -9.83 14.42
N SER A 21 -4.59 -8.95 13.82
CA SER A 21 -5.28 -9.20 12.55
C SER A 21 -4.25 -9.30 11.41
N GLY A 22 -4.65 -9.84 10.25
CA GLY A 22 -3.76 -9.93 9.07
C GLY A 22 -3.12 -8.59 8.72
N GLY A 23 -3.92 -7.52 8.64
CA GLY A 23 -3.42 -6.19 8.35
C GLY A 23 -2.50 -5.61 9.43
N GLU A 24 -2.76 -5.87 10.72
CA GLU A 24 -1.86 -5.48 11.80
C GLU A 24 -0.52 -6.21 11.70
N LEU A 25 -0.56 -7.50 11.38
CA LEU A 25 0.64 -8.31 11.21
C LEU A 25 1.49 -7.81 10.04
N SER A 26 0.86 -7.52 8.89
CA SER A 26 1.54 -6.94 7.71
C SER A 26 2.19 -5.60 8.02
N ARG A 27 1.53 -4.72 8.79
CA ARG A 27 2.11 -3.43 9.23
C ARG A 27 3.24 -3.60 10.24
N ILE A 28 3.17 -4.57 11.13
CA ILE A 28 4.27 -4.89 12.06
C ILE A 28 5.48 -5.39 11.26
N MET A 29 5.27 -6.27 10.28
CA MET A 29 6.34 -6.74 9.41
C MET A 29 6.96 -5.58 8.62
N LEU A 30 6.14 -4.70 8.04
CA LEU A 30 6.64 -3.49 7.37
C LEU A 30 7.50 -2.62 8.30
N ALA A 31 7.06 -2.42 9.56
CA ALA A 31 7.83 -1.63 10.52
C ALA A 31 9.18 -2.28 10.87
N LEU A 32 9.21 -3.61 11.02
CA LEU A 32 10.44 -4.34 11.27
C LEU A 32 11.40 -4.27 10.08
N GLU A 33 10.91 -4.42 8.86
CA GLU A 33 11.71 -4.33 7.64
C GLU A 33 12.29 -2.93 7.43
N VAL A 34 11.50 -1.88 7.67
CA VAL A 34 11.99 -0.50 7.61
C VAL A 34 13.12 -0.25 8.60
N VAL A 35 13.05 -0.83 9.81
CA VAL A 35 14.11 -0.70 10.82
C VAL A 35 15.31 -1.57 10.49
N ALA A 36 15.11 -2.75 9.91
CA ALA A 36 16.16 -3.69 9.56
C ALA A 36 16.85 -3.36 8.22
N THR A 37 16.33 -2.40 7.45
CA THR A 37 16.89 -1.98 6.16
C THR A 37 18.38 -1.66 6.29
N GLY A 38 19.22 -2.37 5.57
CA GLY A 38 20.68 -2.23 5.59
C GLY A 38 21.43 -3.36 6.31
N ALA A 39 20.74 -4.26 7.04
CA ALA A 39 21.40 -5.40 7.70
C ALA A 39 21.61 -6.59 6.73
N ASP A 40 20.66 -6.84 5.85
CA ASP A 40 20.77 -7.86 4.80
C ASP A 40 19.74 -7.54 3.68
N PRO A 41 20.16 -7.25 2.45
CA PRO A 41 19.23 -6.85 1.40
C PRO A 41 18.36 -8.03 0.95
N VAL A 42 17.14 -8.09 1.45
CA VAL A 42 16.11 -8.99 0.90
C VAL A 42 15.72 -8.47 -0.47
N GLY A 43 15.80 -9.34 -1.49
CA GLY A 43 15.55 -8.92 -2.88
C GLY A 43 14.12 -8.49 -3.18
N THR A 44 13.12 -9.15 -2.57
CA THR A 44 11.70 -8.91 -2.85
C THR A 44 10.84 -9.07 -1.59
N PHE A 45 10.02 -8.08 -1.32
CA PHE A 45 9.00 -8.09 -0.26
C PHE A 45 7.60 -8.18 -0.89
N VAL A 46 6.72 -8.94 -0.26
CA VAL A 46 5.31 -9.05 -0.67
C VAL A 46 4.44 -8.70 0.53
N PHE A 47 3.61 -7.65 0.37
CA PHE A 47 2.66 -7.23 1.40
C PHE A 47 1.23 -7.40 0.88
N ASP A 48 0.46 -8.18 1.61
CA ASP A 48 -0.97 -8.34 1.41
C ASP A 48 -1.72 -7.82 2.64
N GLU A 49 -2.89 -7.23 2.42
CA GLU A 49 -3.75 -6.65 3.48
C GLU A 49 -3.07 -5.59 4.37
N VAL A 50 -1.94 -5.00 3.96
CA VAL A 50 -1.20 -4.01 4.76
C VAL A 50 -2.04 -2.75 5.05
N ASP A 51 -3.01 -2.46 4.20
CA ASP A 51 -3.97 -1.35 4.28
C ASP A 51 -5.31 -1.73 4.94
N ALA A 52 -5.48 -2.97 5.40
CA ALA A 52 -6.70 -3.39 6.06
C ALA A 52 -6.94 -2.59 7.36
N GLY A 53 -8.11 -1.97 7.47
CA GLY A 53 -8.52 -1.17 8.61
C GLY A 53 -7.80 0.19 8.76
N VAL A 54 -7.06 0.64 7.75
CA VAL A 54 -6.48 1.98 7.72
C VAL A 54 -7.18 2.85 6.68
N GLY A 55 -7.05 4.17 6.81
CA GLY A 55 -7.62 5.14 5.87
C GLY A 55 -7.05 6.53 6.11
N GLY A 56 -7.39 7.48 5.26
CA GLY A 56 -6.97 8.87 5.37
C GLY A 56 -5.44 9.00 5.48
N ARG A 57 -4.98 9.77 6.47
CA ARG A 57 -3.55 10.05 6.68
C ARG A 57 -2.71 8.80 6.96
N SER A 58 -3.27 7.83 7.71
CA SER A 58 -2.55 6.58 8.01
C SER A 58 -2.26 5.75 6.74
N ALA A 59 -3.14 5.79 5.75
CA ALA A 59 -2.90 5.14 4.46
C ALA A 59 -1.76 5.80 3.68
N VAL A 60 -1.66 7.14 3.73
CA VAL A 60 -0.54 7.89 3.15
C VAL A 60 0.78 7.51 3.83
N ASP A 61 0.79 7.43 5.17
CA ASP A 61 1.99 7.05 5.94
C ASP A 61 2.45 5.61 5.61
N VAL A 62 1.51 4.67 5.43
CA VAL A 62 1.80 3.30 4.99
C VAL A 62 2.39 3.32 3.57
N GLY A 63 1.75 4.03 2.63
CA GLY A 63 2.22 4.16 1.26
C GLY A 63 3.64 4.74 1.17
N LEU A 64 3.93 5.80 1.94
CA LEU A 64 5.25 6.41 2.01
C LEU A 64 6.33 5.42 2.48
N ARG A 65 6.04 4.62 3.51
CA ARG A 65 6.99 3.62 4.03
C ARG A 65 7.26 2.51 3.02
N LEU A 66 6.21 2.03 2.35
CA LEU A 66 6.33 1.04 1.28
C LEU A 66 7.13 1.58 0.09
N GLY A 67 6.85 2.81 -0.34
CA GLY A 67 7.60 3.46 -1.41
C GLY A 67 9.07 3.66 -1.08
N ARG A 68 9.40 4.07 0.16
CA ARG A 68 10.78 4.17 0.64
C ARG A 68 11.49 2.81 0.71
N LEU A 69 10.80 1.77 1.17
CA LEU A 69 11.35 0.41 1.15
C LEU A 69 11.63 -0.04 -0.29
N GLY A 70 10.76 0.33 -1.24
CA GLY A 70 10.91 0.07 -2.67
C GLY A 70 12.11 0.74 -3.33
N SER A 71 12.75 1.73 -2.68
CA SER A 71 14.01 2.33 -3.19
C SER A 71 15.24 1.46 -2.94
N THR A 72 15.17 0.51 -2.02
CA THR A 72 16.27 -0.39 -1.64
C THR A 72 16.08 -1.83 -2.13
N GLY A 73 14.86 -2.18 -2.56
CA GLY A 73 14.52 -3.52 -3.05
C GLY A 73 13.21 -3.53 -3.82
N GLN A 74 12.78 -4.69 -4.28
CA GLN A 74 11.47 -4.84 -4.91
C GLN A 74 10.39 -4.99 -3.84
N VAL A 75 9.32 -4.20 -3.95
CA VAL A 75 8.16 -4.28 -3.06
C VAL A 75 6.90 -4.50 -3.89
N LEU A 76 6.22 -5.62 -3.67
CA LEU A 76 4.93 -5.95 -4.25
C LEU A 76 3.86 -5.73 -3.20
N VAL A 77 2.84 -4.93 -3.52
CA VAL A 77 1.76 -4.60 -2.59
C VAL A 77 0.42 -4.87 -3.23
N VAL A 78 -0.43 -5.62 -2.55
CA VAL A 78 -1.86 -5.73 -2.88
C VAL A 78 -2.61 -4.71 -2.05
N THR A 79 -3.27 -3.76 -2.71
CA THR A 79 -3.99 -2.66 -2.04
C THR A 79 -5.29 -2.31 -2.76
N HIS A 80 -6.27 -1.88 -1.99
CA HIS A 80 -7.51 -1.29 -2.48
C HIS A 80 -7.57 0.23 -2.24
N LEU A 81 -6.54 0.80 -1.56
CA LEU A 81 -6.51 2.21 -1.22
C LEU A 81 -5.71 3.03 -2.25
N PRO A 82 -6.32 4.04 -2.88
CA PRO A 82 -5.63 4.93 -3.81
C PRO A 82 -4.45 5.67 -3.16
N GLN A 83 -4.54 5.98 -1.84
CA GLN A 83 -3.47 6.60 -1.07
C GLN A 83 -2.22 5.72 -0.99
N VAL A 84 -2.35 4.41 -1.00
CA VAL A 84 -1.21 3.47 -1.03
C VAL A 84 -0.73 3.28 -2.47
N ALA A 85 -1.65 3.05 -3.42
CA ALA A 85 -1.35 2.83 -4.83
C ALA A 85 -0.57 4.00 -5.46
N ALA A 86 -0.82 5.24 -5.01
CA ALA A 86 -0.14 6.44 -5.51
C ALA A 86 1.39 6.42 -5.30
N PHE A 87 1.89 5.72 -4.28
CA PHE A 87 3.32 5.62 -3.97
C PHE A 87 4.07 4.55 -4.79
N GLY A 88 3.35 3.67 -5.50
CA GLY A 88 4.00 2.68 -6.36
C GLY A 88 4.73 3.32 -7.54
N SER A 89 5.90 2.79 -7.91
CA SER A 89 6.60 3.16 -9.15
C SER A 89 5.94 2.54 -10.37
N GLN A 90 5.28 1.40 -10.21
CA GLN A 90 4.51 0.70 -11.22
C GLN A 90 3.14 0.34 -10.64
N HIS A 91 2.11 0.38 -11.49
CA HIS A 91 0.76 -0.01 -11.11
C HIS A 91 0.31 -1.18 -11.98
N VAL A 92 -0.16 -2.22 -11.32
CA VAL A 92 -0.69 -3.42 -11.97
C VAL A 92 -2.15 -3.57 -11.56
N ALA A 93 -3.07 -3.51 -12.53
CA ALA A 93 -4.49 -3.72 -12.28
C ALA A 93 -4.88 -5.18 -12.54
N VAL A 94 -5.75 -5.70 -11.70
CA VAL A 94 -6.43 -6.99 -11.93
C VAL A 94 -7.83 -6.67 -12.44
N VAL A 95 -8.04 -6.85 -13.74
CA VAL A 95 -9.27 -6.48 -14.42
C VAL A 95 -10.10 -7.72 -14.70
N ARG A 96 -11.37 -7.68 -14.32
CA ARG A 96 -12.36 -8.71 -14.67
C ARG A 96 -13.49 -8.07 -15.44
N PRO A 97 -13.52 -8.21 -16.78
CA PRO A 97 -14.62 -7.70 -17.59
C PRO A 97 -15.97 -8.31 -17.18
N ALA A 98 -17.05 -7.53 -17.30
CA ALA A 98 -18.38 -8.00 -16.99
C ALA A 98 -18.71 -9.23 -17.86
N GLY A 99 -19.15 -10.33 -17.21
CA GLY A 99 -19.48 -11.59 -17.88
C GLY A 99 -18.27 -12.47 -18.25
N ALA A 100 -17.05 -12.08 -17.92
CA ALA A 100 -15.88 -12.91 -18.15
C ALA A 100 -15.64 -13.90 -16.99
N ASP A 101 -15.29 -15.13 -17.34
CA ASP A 101 -14.93 -16.17 -16.36
C ASP A 101 -13.53 -15.97 -15.76
N ARG A 102 -12.69 -15.18 -16.42
CA ARG A 102 -11.28 -14.96 -16.03
C ARG A 102 -10.97 -13.49 -15.87
N ALA A 103 -10.19 -13.19 -14.84
CA ALA A 103 -9.50 -11.91 -14.71
C ALA A 103 -8.20 -11.94 -15.54
N HIS A 104 -7.75 -10.78 -15.96
CA HIS A 104 -6.43 -10.59 -16.57
C HIS A 104 -5.67 -9.50 -15.84
N ILE A 105 -4.37 -9.45 -16.07
CA ILE A 105 -3.46 -8.52 -15.43
C ILE A 105 -3.01 -7.51 -16.47
N GLU A 106 -3.10 -6.22 -16.11
CA GLU A 106 -2.63 -5.12 -16.93
C GLU A 106 -1.59 -4.30 -16.17
N VAL A 107 -0.46 -4.04 -16.82
CA VAL A 107 0.53 -3.05 -16.34
C VAL A 107 0.11 -1.70 -16.92
N LEU A 108 -0.25 -0.78 -16.03
CA LEU A 108 -0.81 0.50 -16.42
C LEU A 108 0.29 1.50 -16.77
N ALA A 109 0.11 2.20 -17.91
CA ALA A 109 0.87 3.41 -18.25
C ALA A 109 0.39 4.61 -17.40
N ASP A 110 1.11 5.74 -17.46
CA ASP A 110 0.83 6.89 -16.60
C ASP A 110 -0.63 7.39 -16.70
N GLU A 111 -1.19 7.50 -17.91
CA GLU A 111 -2.57 7.95 -18.14
C GLU A 111 -3.58 6.93 -17.56
N SER A 112 -3.47 5.66 -17.94
CA SER A 112 -4.34 4.59 -17.44
C SER A 112 -4.21 4.40 -15.92
N ARG A 113 -3.04 4.71 -15.34
CA ARG A 113 -2.83 4.71 -13.90
C ARG A 113 -3.64 5.81 -13.20
N ILE A 114 -3.68 7.03 -13.77
CA ILE A 114 -4.50 8.11 -13.21
C ILE A 114 -5.98 7.75 -13.28
N GLU A 115 -6.44 7.16 -14.40
CA GLU A 115 -7.81 6.67 -14.54
C GLU A 115 -8.15 5.63 -13.46
N GLU A 116 -7.28 4.65 -13.22
CA GLU A 116 -7.49 3.63 -12.19
C GLU A 116 -7.49 4.23 -10.79
N ILE A 117 -6.58 5.13 -10.45
CA ILE A 117 -6.59 5.83 -9.17
C ILE A 117 -7.86 6.68 -9.01
N THR A 118 -8.33 7.31 -10.08
CA THR A 118 -9.63 8.02 -10.10
C THR A 118 -10.78 7.07 -9.80
N ARG A 119 -10.82 5.91 -10.43
CA ARG A 119 -11.81 4.86 -10.16
C ARG A 119 -11.77 4.39 -8.70
N MET A 120 -10.57 4.20 -8.15
CA MET A 120 -10.38 3.81 -6.74
C MET A 120 -10.86 4.89 -5.76
N LEU A 121 -10.71 6.17 -6.10
CA LEU A 121 -11.16 7.30 -5.27
C LEU A 121 -12.67 7.48 -5.28
N ALA A 122 -13.29 7.45 -6.45
CA ALA A 122 -14.68 7.88 -6.66
C ALA A 122 -15.66 6.70 -6.82
N GLY A 123 -15.16 5.49 -7.08
CA GLY A 123 -16.01 4.35 -7.45
C GLY A 123 -16.74 4.53 -8.79
N LEU A 124 -16.55 5.67 -9.48
CA LEU A 124 -17.19 6.05 -10.72
C LEU A 124 -16.13 6.54 -11.71
N GLU A 125 -16.18 6.03 -12.94
CA GLU A 125 -15.35 6.48 -14.03
C GLU A 125 -15.78 7.89 -14.52
N GLY A 126 -14.81 8.72 -14.93
CA GLY A 126 -15.07 9.93 -15.71
C GLY A 126 -15.33 11.24 -14.96
N SER A 127 -15.11 11.32 -13.65
CA SER A 127 -15.24 12.60 -12.93
C SER A 127 -13.98 13.47 -13.09
N GLN A 128 -14.10 14.66 -13.69
CA GLN A 128 -12.99 15.63 -13.79
C GLN A 128 -12.40 16.00 -12.42
N ALA A 129 -13.25 16.17 -11.40
CA ALA A 129 -12.81 16.45 -10.04
C ALA A 129 -12.04 15.24 -9.44
N GLY A 130 -12.49 14.02 -9.74
CA GLY A 130 -11.80 12.80 -9.34
C GLY A 130 -10.43 12.66 -10.01
N GLN A 131 -10.34 12.99 -11.28
CA GLN A 131 -9.08 12.96 -12.03
C GLN A 131 -8.07 13.97 -11.47
N ALA A 132 -8.48 15.23 -11.25
CA ALA A 132 -7.61 16.24 -10.65
C ALA A 132 -7.11 15.82 -9.26
N HIS A 133 -7.97 15.18 -8.45
CA HIS A 133 -7.58 14.65 -7.14
C HIS A 133 -6.60 13.47 -7.27
N ALA A 134 -6.79 12.58 -8.24
CA ALA A 134 -5.86 11.48 -8.50
C ALA A 134 -4.48 11.98 -8.93
N GLU A 135 -4.42 12.98 -9.81
CA GLU A 135 -3.20 13.63 -10.25
C GLU A 135 -2.47 14.29 -9.06
N GLU A 136 -3.19 15.06 -8.24
CA GLU A 136 -2.65 15.69 -7.03
C GLU A 136 -2.08 14.64 -6.05
N LEU A 137 -2.80 13.54 -5.84
CA LEU A 137 -2.38 12.46 -4.95
C LEU A 137 -1.07 11.82 -5.42
N VAL A 138 -0.97 11.51 -6.72
CA VAL A 138 0.25 10.92 -7.31
C VAL A 138 1.42 11.92 -7.26
N GLN A 139 1.16 13.18 -7.55
CA GLN A 139 2.20 14.22 -7.47
C GLN A 139 2.70 14.40 -6.05
N THR A 140 1.80 14.46 -5.07
CA THR A 140 2.15 14.55 -3.64
C THR A 140 2.97 13.35 -3.21
N ALA A 141 2.58 12.13 -3.59
CA ALA A 141 3.33 10.92 -3.29
C ALA A 141 4.75 10.95 -3.86
N ARG A 142 4.93 11.39 -5.11
CA ARG A 142 6.25 11.57 -5.73
C ARG A 142 7.12 12.59 -4.96
N GLN A 143 6.55 13.73 -4.56
CA GLN A 143 7.26 14.74 -3.76
C GLN A 143 7.70 14.21 -2.40
N MET A 144 6.84 13.46 -1.70
CA MET A 144 7.16 12.87 -0.39
C MET A 144 8.24 11.78 -0.46
N LEU A 145 8.40 11.11 -1.59
CA LEU A 145 9.46 10.12 -1.82
C LEU A 145 10.82 10.76 -2.09
N THR A 146 10.85 11.99 -2.61
CA THR A 146 12.08 12.71 -2.96
C THR A 146 12.57 13.66 -1.86
N ALA A 147 11.77 13.87 -0.82
CA ALA A 147 12.08 14.69 0.36
C ALA A 147 12.81 13.89 1.44
#